data_1a3fae4b465e964d59801239eefdcc33
#
_entry.id   1a3fae4b465e964d59801239eefdcc33
#
_cell.length_a   1.000
_cell.length_b   1.000
_cell.length_c   1.000
_cell.angle_alpha   90.00
_cell.angle_beta   90.00
_cell.angle_gamma   90.00
#
_symmetry.space_group_name_H-M   'P 1'
#
loop_
_entity.id
_entity.type
_entity.pdbx_description
1 polymer ?
#
loop_
_entity_poly.entity_id
_entity_poly.type
_entity_poly.pdbx_seq_one_letter_code
_entity_poly.pdbx_strand_id
1 'polypeptide(L)'
;MEHASTREIYSVQATVRTYESGADGLMKPETVLHWFQEIAEAHASCLGFGYDFVTSRSLAWVEVRLDASVNRLPRWKETVELRTWMAQETPLLARRNLEIRDAQGNCIVAASCLWAVIDIRRRRPVPLNRHISFFPDTPCKETVAPVSMDISGLLPSIREWTAERRDTDFNRHINNAAYLVWALDSLPDSWLENHQLTGIHLHFRKETHAGDSMKSLLFLRDSLTSHHLMHGDELRAEAVLEWKTAEIA
;
A
#
# COMPACT_ATOMS: atom_id res chain seq x y z
N MET A 1 -18.24 16.96 5.31
CA MET A 1 -17.62 16.25 4.16
C MET A 1 -18.75 15.86 3.24
N GLU A 2 -18.86 16.51 2.08
CA GLU A 2 -19.86 16.12 1.07
C GLU A 2 -19.36 14.86 0.36
N HIS A 3 -20.15 13.80 0.46
CA HIS A 3 -19.90 12.53 -0.22
C HIS A 3 -20.58 12.55 -1.59
N ALA A 4 -19.85 12.80 -2.66
CA ALA A 4 -20.28 12.44 -4.01
C ALA A 4 -19.95 10.97 -4.26
N SER A 5 -20.71 10.06 -3.66
CA SER A 5 -20.44 8.62 -3.78
C SER A 5 -21.52 7.97 -4.60
N THR A 6 -21.16 7.55 -5.82
CA THR A 6 -21.88 6.46 -6.46
C THR A 6 -21.40 5.15 -5.83
N ARG A 7 -22.23 4.08 -5.78
CA ARG A 7 -21.78 2.75 -5.32
C ARG A 7 -20.60 2.18 -6.12
N GLU A 8 -20.26 2.80 -7.24
CA GLU A 8 -19.22 2.37 -8.17
C GLU A 8 -17.87 2.99 -7.89
N ILE A 9 -17.82 4.32 -7.69
CA ILE A 9 -16.60 5.06 -7.35
C ILE A 9 -16.87 5.84 -6.08
N TYR A 10 -16.03 5.64 -5.09
CA TYR A 10 -16.09 6.36 -3.83
C TYR A 10 -15.02 7.45 -3.82
N SER A 11 -15.37 8.66 -3.44
CA SER A 11 -14.42 9.77 -3.36
C SER A 11 -14.61 10.62 -2.10
N VAL A 12 -13.51 11.15 -1.60
CA VAL A 12 -13.48 12.08 -0.46
C VAL A 12 -12.40 13.14 -0.67
N GLN A 13 -12.64 14.33 -0.12
CA GLN A 13 -11.60 15.37 -0.03
C GLN A 13 -10.79 15.19 1.26
N ALA A 14 -9.46 15.28 1.14
CA ALA A 14 -8.55 15.23 2.27
C ALA A 14 -7.49 16.33 2.17
N THR A 15 -7.08 16.87 3.32
CA THR A 15 -6.04 17.90 3.39
C THR A 15 -4.84 17.37 4.15
N VAL A 16 -3.65 17.49 3.58
CA VAL A 16 -2.39 17.01 4.18
C VAL A 16 -2.11 17.75 5.49
N ARG A 17 -1.97 16.99 6.57
CA ARG A 17 -1.74 17.50 7.93
C ARG A 17 -0.26 17.61 8.25
N THR A 18 0.07 18.36 9.30
CA THR A 18 1.47 18.59 9.72
C THR A 18 2.22 17.28 10.01
N TYR A 19 1.61 16.36 10.73
CA TYR A 19 2.25 15.08 11.10
C TYR A 19 2.36 14.09 9.94
N GLU A 20 1.64 14.33 8.85
CA GLU A 20 1.65 13.54 7.61
C GLU A 20 2.74 14.01 6.64
N SER A 21 3.44 15.11 6.96
CA SER A 21 4.45 15.73 6.10
C SER A 21 5.86 15.47 6.62
N GLY A 22 6.79 15.31 5.69
CA GLY A 22 8.23 15.26 5.95
C GLY A 22 8.87 16.66 6.11
N ALA A 23 10.16 16.70 6.36
CA ALA A 23 10.93 17.93 6.50
C ALA A 23 11.00 18.78 5.20
N ASP A 24 10.80 18.11 4.06
CA ASP A 24 10.69 18.71 2.71
C ASP A 24 9.33 19.38 2.44
N GLY A 25 8.38 19.26 3.39
CA GLY A 25 7.03 19.76 3.24
C GLY A 25 6.15 18.93 2.31
N LEU A 26 6.60 17.75 1.87
CA LEU A 26 5.80 16.80 1.10
C LEU A 26 5.13 15.79 2.04
N MET A 27 4.03 15.21 1.59
CA MET A 27 3.42 14.06 2.26
C MET A 27 4.43 12.91 2.33
N LYS A 28 4.53 12.25 3.49
CA LYS A 28 5.35 11.06 3.64
C LYS A 28 4.78 9.91 2.80
N PRO A 29 5.62 9.11 2.13
CA PRO A 29 5.14 8.01 1.27
C PRO A 29 4.21 7.01 1.99
N GLU A 30 4.49 6.67 3.25
CA GLU A 30 3.64 5.77 4.04
C GLU A 30 2.24 6.36 4.33
N THR A 31 2.10 7.68 4.36
CA THR A 31 0.81 8.34 4.51
C THR A 31 -0.11 8.08 3.32
N VAL A 32 0.44 7.96 2.11
CA VAL A 32 -0.33 7.56 0.93
C VAL A 32 -1.00 6.21 1.17
N LEU A 33 -0.25 5.24 1.71
CA LEU A 33 -0.78 3.90 2.00
C LEU A 33 -1.85 3.95 3.10
N HIS A 34 -1.65 4.74 4.15
CA HIS A 34 -2.65 4.92 5.21
C HIS A 34 -3.95 5.51 4.64
N TRP A 35 -3.87 6.54 3.81
CA TRP A 35 -5.03 7.14 3.17
C TRP A 35 -5.74 6.15 2.24
N PHE A 36 -4.97 5.33 1.52
CA PHE A 36 -5.53 4.29 0.65
C PHE A 36 -6.24 3.20 1.43
N GLN A 37 -5.72 2.79 2.58
CA GLN A 37 -6.39 1.84 3.47
C GLN A 37 -7.70 2.42 4.03
N GLU A 38 -7.69 3.67 4.47
CA GLU A 38 -8.87 4.34 5.03
C GLU A 38 -10.00 4.48 4.00
N ILE A 39 -9.71 5.00 2.80
CA ILE A 39 -10.75 5.13 1.77
C ILE A 39 -11.21 3.77 1.24
N ALA A 40 -10.34 2.75 1.23
CA ALA A 40 -10.69 1.39 0.85
C ALA A 40 -11.72 0.78 1.82
N GLU A 41 -11.49 0.94 3.13
CA GLU A 41 -12.42 0.48 4.18
C GLU A 41 -13.73 1.26 4.13
N ALA A 42 -13.69 2.59 4.02
CA ALA A 42 -14.88 3.42 3.92
C ALA A 42 -15.77 2.99 2.73
N HIS A 43 -15.17 2.73 1.56
CA HIS A 43 -15.89 2.22 0.41
C HIS A 43 -16.44 0.81 0.62
N ALA A 44 -15.64 -0.11 1.16
CA ALA A 44 -16.09 -1.48 1.44
C ALA A 44 -17.26 -1.50 2.43
N SER A 45 -17.24 -0.63 3.44
CA SER A 45 -18.33 -0.44 4.40
C SER A 45 -19.59 0.12 3.73
N CYS A 46 -19.48 1.10 2.82
CA CYS A 46 -20.60 1.60 2.01
C CYS A 46 -21.22 0.51 1.12
N LEU A 47 -20.40 -0.43 0.64
CA LEU A 47 -20.85 -1.56 -0.17
C LEU A 47 -21.41 -2.72 0.69
N GLY A 48 -21.30 -2.65 2.03
CA GLY A 48 -21.84 -3.62 2.98
C GLY A 48 -20.95 -4.83 3.23
N PHE A 49 -19.65 -4.76 2.90
CA PHE A 49 -18.67 -5.82 3.18
C PHE A 49 -17.34 -5.30 3.75
N GLY A 50 -17.39 -4.20 4.48
CA GLY A 50 -16.27 -3.66 5.25
C GLY A 50 -15.92 -4.51 6.48
N TYR A 51 -15.14 -3.95 7.38
CA TYR A 51 -14.56 -4.63 8.53
C TYR A 51 -15.59 -5.37 9.41
N ASP A 52 -16.68 -4.71 9.80
CA ASP A 52 -17.70 -5.31 10.66
C ASP A 52 -18.38 -6.52 10.02
N PHE A 53 -18.59 -6.46 8.70
CA PHE A 53 -19.17 -7.56 7.95
C PHE A 53 -18.25 -8.78 7.95
N VAL A 54 -16.95 -8.62 7.64
CA VAL A 54 -16.03 -9.76 7.55
C VAL A 54 -15.73 -10.33 8.94
N THR A 55 -15.51 -9.49 9.95
CA THR A 55 -15.18 -9.93 11.32
C THR A 55 -16.32 -10.70 11.98
N SER A 56 -17.57 -10.26 11.77
CA SER A 56 -18.77 -10.99 12.26
C SER A 56 -18.88 -12.42 11.70
N ARG A 57 -18.17 -12.73 10.62
CA ARG A 57 -18.14 -14.03 9.95
C ARG A 57 -16.85 -14.80 10.14
N SER A 58 -15.96 -14.35 11.03
CA SER A 58 -14.60 -14.87 11.19
C SER A 58 -13.79 -14.84 9.89
N LEU A 59 -13.99 -13.78 9.11
CA LEU A 59 -13.27 -13.50 7.89
C LEU A 59 -12.41 -12.23 8.06
N ALA A 60 -11.42 -12.05 7.21
CA ALA A 60 -10.65 -10.81 7.10
C ALA A 60 -10.29 -10.50 5.66
N TRP A 61 -10.27 -9.22 5.30
CA TRP A 61 -9.61 -8.75 4.08
C TRP A 61 -8.10 -8.73 4.29
N VAL A 62 -7.37 -9.27 3.34
CA VAL A 62 -5.90 -9.27 3.31
C VAL A 62 -5.44 -8.68 2.00
N GLU A 63 -4.63 -7.64 2.06
CA GLU A 63 -3.93 -7.11 0.90
C GLU A 63 -2.78 -8.06 0.52
N VAL A 64 -2.78 -8.49 -0.73
CA VAL A 64 -1.77 -9.40 -1.26
C VAL A 64 -0.67 -8.62 -1.99
N ARG A 65 -1.07 -7.57 -2.70
CA ARG A 65 -0.17 -6.75 -3.51
C ARG A 65 -0.70 -5.33 -3.63
N LEU A 66 0.22 -4.37 -3.62
CA LEU A 66 -0.01 -2.99 -3.95
C LEU A 66 1.05 -2.54 -4.95
N ASP A 67 0.60 -1.95 -6.06
CA ASP A 67 1.45 -1.32 -7.07
C ASP A 67 1.00 0.13 -7.21
N ALA A 68 1.90 1.09 -6.98
CA ALA A 68 1.60 2.51 -7.07
C ALA A 68 2.61 3.27 -7.91
N SER A 69 2.11 4.22 -8.71
CA SER A 69 2.89 5.20 -9.44
C SER A 69 2.73 6.56 -8.78
N VAL A 70 3.84 7.25 -8.56
CA VAL A 70 3.91 8.55 -7.88
C VAL A 70 4.48 9.59 -8.83
N ASN A 71 3.61 10.39 -9.45
CA ASN A 71 4.03 11.53 -10.27
C ASN A 71 4.60 12.63 -9.37
N ARG A 72 3.93 12.91 -8.25
CA ARG A 72 4.38 13.74 -7.15
C ARG A 72 3.62 13.40 -5.87
N LEU A 73 4.20 13.70 -4.74
CA LEU A 73 3.50 13.67 -3.46
C LEU A 73 2.77 15.00 -3.20
N PRO A 74 1.59 14.98 -2.55
CA PRO A 74 0.92 16.20 -2.12
C PRO A 74 1.76 16.99 -1.13
N ARG A 75 1.57 18.33 -1.11
CA ARG A 75 2.27 19.22 -0.18
C ARG A 75 1.49 19.41 1.12
N TRP A 76 2.17 19.77 2.17
CA TRP A 76 1.53 20.19 3.42
C TRP A 76 0.46 21.27 3.15
N LYS A 77 -0.72 21.11 3.75
CA LYS A 77 -1.93 21.90 3.55
C LYS A 77 -2.58 21.80 2.17
N GLU A 78 -2.05 21.03 1.25
CA GLU A 78 -2.73 20.76 -0.01
C GLU A 78 -4.00 19.95 0.24
N THR A 79 -5.11 20.37 -0.36
CA THR A 79 -6.35 19.60 -0.39
C THR A 79 -6.44 18.86 -1.72
N VAL A 80 -6.66 17.56 -1.64
CA VAL A 80 -6.71 16.64 -2.78
C VAL A 80 -7.97 15.80 -2.73
N GLU A 81 -8.37 15.23 -3.86
CA GLU A 81 -9.44 14.24 -3.95
C GLU A 81 -8.82 12.84 -3.92
N LEU A 82 -9.28 12.02 -2.98
CA LEU A 82 -9.03 10.58 -2.96
C LEU A 82 -10.16 9.87 -3.67
N ARG A 83 -9.85 8.91 -4.53
CA ARG A 83 -10.85 8.11 -5.25
C ARG A 83 -10.49 6.63 -5.17
N THR A 84 -11.53 5.79 -5.06
CA THR A 84 -11.35 4.33 -5.12
C THR A 84 -12.54 3.65 -5.78
N TRP A 85 -12.27 2.56 -6.48
CA TRP A 85 -13.26 1.62 -7.04
C TRP A 85 -12.69 0.22 -7.05
N MET A 86 -13.56 -0.77 -7.14
CA MET A 86 -13.13 -2.16 -7.11
C MET A 86 -14.03 -3.05 -7.95
N ALA A 87 -13.48 -4.20 -8.35
CA ALA A 87 -14.21 -5.29 -9.00
C ALA A 87 -13.64 -6.65 -8.58
N GLN A 88 -14.38 -7.71 -8.86
CA GLN A 88 -13.86 -9.06 -8.73
C GLN A 88 -12.86 -9.32 -9.87
N GLU A 89 -11.61 -9.67 -9.53
CA GLU A 89 -10.55 -10.00 -10.49
C GLU A 89 -10.57 -11.50 -10.84
N THR A 90 -10.60 -12.33 -9.79
CA THR A 90 -10.67 -13.79 -9.88
C THR A 90 -11.68 -14.30 -8.82
N PRO A 91 -12.02 -15.59 -8.80
CA PRO A 91 -12.86 -16.11 -7.72
C PRO A 91 -12.33 -15.86 -6.30
N LEU A 92 -11.02 -15.67 -6.13
CA LEU A 92 -10.36 -15.48 -4.83
C LEU A 92 -9.82 -14.07 -4.60
N LEU A 93 -9.74 -13.25 -5.64
CA LEU A 93 -9.10 -11.93 -5.58
C LEU A 93 -10.05 -10.83 -6.06
N ALA A 94 -10.07 -9.74 -5.33
CA ALA A 94 -10.64 -8.47 -5.75
C ALA A 94 -9.52 -7.50 -6.14
N ARG A 95 -9.69 -6.80 -7.24
CA ARG A 95 -8.86 -5.66 -7.61
C ARG A 95 -9.49 -4.38 -7.08
N ARG A 96 -8.67 -3.53 -6.52
CA ARG A 96 -9.04 -2.17 -6.12
C ARG A 96 -8.07 -1.19 -6.73
N ASN A 97 -8.59 -0.17 -7.39
CA ASN A 97 -7.81 0.96 -7.85
C ASN A 97 -8.03 2.15 -6.92
N LEU A 98 -6.99 2.97 -6.78
CA LEU A 98 -6.98 4.15 -5.93
C LEU A 98 -6.25 5.28 -6.65
N GLU A 99 -6.71 6.50 -6.42
CA GLU A 99 -6.08 7.70 -7.00
C GLU A 99 -6.07 8.82 -5.96
N ILE A 100 -5.03 9.64 -6.03
CA ILE A 100 -4.98 10.98 -5.44
C ILE A 100 -4.95 11.96 -6.59
N ARG A 101 -5.89 12.91 -6.59
CA ARG A 101 -6.01 13.95 -7.61
C ARG A 101 -5.84 15.34 -6.99
N ASP A 102 -5.12 16.20 -7.68
CA ASP A 102 -4.98 17.59 -7.28
C ASP A 102 -6.26 18.41 -7.58
N ALA A 103 -6.25 19.69 -7.18
CA ALA A 103 -7.38 20.60 -7.37
C ALA A 103 -7.73 20.86 -8.86
N GLN A 104 -6.81 20.57 -9.77
CA GLN A 104 -6.99 20.66 -11.22
C GLN A 104 -7.53 19.33 -11.82
N GLY A 105 -7.69 18.29 -11.00
CA GLY A 105 -8.15 16.98 -11.42
C GLY A 105 -7.04 16.09 -12.00
N ASN A 106 -5.76 16.50 -11.96
CA ASN A 106 -4.67 15.66 -12.40
C ASN A 106 -4.42 14.53 -11.41
N CYS A 107 -4.24 13.31 -11.90
CA CYS A 107 -3.85 12.18 -11.08
C CYS A 107 -2.37 12.31 -10.70
N ILE A 108 -2.09 12.53 -9.40
CA ILE A 108 -0.73 12.72 -8.87
C ILE A 108 -0.17 11.44 -8.24
N VAL A 109 -1.03 10.56 -7.75
CA VAL A 109 -0.69 9.19 -7.35
C VAL A 109 -1.79 8.26 -7.83
N ALA A 110 -1.42 7.13 -8.42
CA ALA A 110 -2.34 6.05 -8.80
C ALA A 110 -1.86 4.74 -8.19
N ALA A 111 -2.80 3.85 -7.84
CA ALA A 111 -2.45 2.51 -7.37
C ALA A 111 -3.45 1.45 -7.83
N SER A 112 -2.94 0.22 -7.97
CA SER A 112 -3.72 -1.00 -8.13
C SER A 112 -3.36 -1.98 -7.03
N CYS A 113 -4.36 -2.46 -6.28
CA CYS A 113 -4.19 -3.41 -5.18
C CYS A 113 -4.93 -4.70 -5.47
N LEU A 114 -4.39 -5.82 -5.01
CA LEU A 114 -5.07 -7.11 -4.98
C LEU A 114 -5.38 -7.50 -3.53
N TRP A 115 -6.64 -7.85 -3.30
CA TRP A 115 -7.17 -8.23 -2.00
C TRP A 115 -7.77 -9.61 -2.03
N ALA A 116 -7.57 -10.39 -0.98
CA ALA A 116 -8.22 -11.67 -0.75
C ALA A 116 -9.05 -11.62 0.53
N VAL A 117 -10.11 -12.42 0.60
CA VAL A 117 -10.80 -12.71 1.86
C VAL A 117 -10.28 -14.03 2.40
N ILE A 118 -9.84 -14.04 3.65
CA ILE A 118 -9.39 -15.26 4.34
C ILE A 118 -10.37 -15.67 5.44
N ASP A 119 -10.55 -16.98 5.62
CA ASP A 119 -11.14 -17.57 6.83
C ASP A 119 -10.06 -17.55 7.93
N ILE A 120 -10.27 -16.76 8.98
CA ILE A 120 -9.30 -16.55 10.07
C ILE A 120 -9.02 -17.87 10.80
N ARG A 121 -10.04 -18.74 10.96
CA ARG A 121 -9.89 -20.01 11.69
C ARG A 121 -9.11 -21.05 10.88
N ARG A 122 -9.37 -21.10 9.56
CA ARG A 122 -8.72 -22.06 8.65
C ARG A 122 -7.42 -21.51 8.05
N ARG A 123 -7.16 -20.20 8.18
CA ARG A 123 -6.03 -19.49 7.60
C ARG A 123 -5.89 -19.74 6.08
N ARG A 124 -7.01 -19.69 5.36
CA ARG A 124 -7.07 -19.97 3.92
C ARG A 124 -7.96 -18.97 3.21
N PRO A 125 -7.61 -18.59 1.98
CA PRO A 125 -8.47 -17.79 1.11
C PRO A 125 -9.81 -18.50 0.89
N VAL A 126 -10.88 -17.70 0.80
CA VAL A 126 -12.24 -18.20 0.48
C VAL A 126 -12.74 -17.54 -0.80
N PRO A 127 -13.56 -18.24 -1.61
CA PRO A 127 -14.16 -17.64 -2.79
C PRO A 127 -15.03 -16.44 -2.43
N LEU A 128 -14.77 -15.30 -3.10
CA LEU A 128 -15.44 -14.04 -2.81
C LEU A 128 -16.96 -14.14 -2.95
N ASN A 129 -17.45 -14.77 -4.01
CA ASN A 129 -18.88 -14.92 -4.30
C ASN A 129 -19.68 -15.75 -3.27
N ARG A 130 -19.01 -16.47 -2.35
CA ARG A 130 -19.69 -17.17 -1.25
C ARG A 130 -20.10 -16.25 -0.12
N HIS A 131 -19.45 -15.09 -0.01
CA HIS A 131 -19.62 -14.19 1.12
C HIS A 131 -20.05 -12.79 0.69
N ILE A 132 -19.67 -12.38 -0.50
CA ILE A 132 -19.96 -11.04 -1.07
C ILE A 132 -20.92 -11.27 -2.22
N SER A 133 -22.16 -10.84 -2.05
CA SER A 133 -23.23 -11.05 -3.01
C SER A 133 -23.20 -10.06 -4.19
N PHE A 134 -22.44 -9.00 -4.08
CA PHE A 134 -22.40 -7.93 -5.06
C PHE A 134 -21.00 -7.32 -5.15
N PHE A 135 -20.46 -7.23 -6.34
CA PHE A 135 -19.35 -6.35 -6.71
C PHE A 135 -19.88 -5.31 -7.68
N PRO A 136 -19.41 -4.05 -7.60
CA PRO A 136 -19.73 -3.05 -8.62
C PRO A 136 -19.35 -3.55 -10.02
N ASP A 137 -20.19 -3.25 -11.03
CA ASP A 137 -19.91 -3.54 -12.44
C ASP A 137 -19.06 -2.42 -13.08
N THR A 138 -18.19 -1.82 -12.30
CA THR A 138 -17.28 -0.77 -12.75
C THR A 138 -16.03 -1.41 -13.34
N PRO A 139 -15.61 -1.05 -14.56
CA PRO A 139 -14.36 -1.54 -15.11
C PRO A 139 -13.19 -1.20 -14.18
N CYS A 140 -12.54 -2.23 -13.64
CA CYS A 140 -11.43 -2.09 -12.70
C CYS A 140 -10.22 -2.84 -13.28
N LYS A 141 -9.69 -2.33 -14.39
CA LYS A 141 -8.47 -2.83 -14.99
C LYS A 141 -7.26 -2.34 -14.16
N GLU A 142 -6.18 -3.08 -14.22
CA GLU A 142 -4.92 -2.67 -13.61
C GLU A 142 -4.47 -1.30 -14.17
N THR A 143 -4.33 -0.30 -13.30
CA THR A 143 -3.90 1.05 -13.68
C THR A 143 -2.39 1.23 -13.51
N VAL A 144 -1.78 0.46 -12.62
CA VAL A 144 -0.34 0.41 -12.39
C VAL A 144 0.10 -1.05 -12.45
N ALA A 145 0.98 -1.36 -13.39
CA ALA A 145 1.52 -2.71 -13.56
C ALA A 145 2.57 -3.00 -12.46
N PRO A 146 2.69 -4.27 -12.02
CA PRO A 146 3.74 -4.65 -11.07
C PRO A 146 5.13 -4.52 -11.72
N VAL A 147 6.09 -4.04 -10.93
CA VAL A 147 7.49 -4.00 -11.31
C VAL A 147 8.26 -5.03 -10.49
N SER A 148 9.21 -5.70 -11.12
CA SER A 148 10.15 -6.60 -10.47
C SER A 148 11.58 -6.22 -10.86
N MET A 149 12.51 -6.44 -9.94
CA MET A 149 13.94 -6.21 -10.18
C MET A 149 14.69 -7.54 -10.23
N ASP A 150 15.47 -7.76 -11.29
CA ASP A 150 16.41 -8.90 -11.31
C ASP A 150 17.57 -8.62 -10.36
N ILE A 151 17.66 -9.40 -9.30
CA ILE A 151 18.70 -9.30 -8.27
C ILE A 151 19.89 -10.26 -8.50
N SER A 152 19.89 -11.00 -9.60
CA SER A 152 20.95 -11.96 -9.92
C SER A 152 22.33 -11.29 -9.95
N GLY A 153 23.27 -11.86 -9.23
CA GLY A 153 24.64 -11.35 -9.14
C GLY A 153 24.83 -10.12 -8.23
N LEU A 154 23.78 -9.63 -7.60
CA LEU A 154 23.89 -8.55 -6.63
C LEU A 154 24.11 -9.10 -5.22
N LEU A 155 24.90 -8.37 -4.43
CA LEU A 155 25.05 -8.62 -3.00
C LEU A 155 24.20 -7.60 -2.23
N PRO A 156 23.39 -8.05 -1.24
CA PRO A 156 22.56 -7.15 -0.48
C PRO A 156 23.35 -6.38 0.59
N SER A 157 22.93 -5.14 0.83
CA SER A 157 23.16 -4.50 2.13
C SER A 157 22.11 -5.01 3.11
N ILE A 158 22.50 -5.19 4.37
CA ILE A 158 21.63 -5.76 5.40
C ILE A 158 21.40 -4.72 6.49
N ARG A 159 20.14 -4.49 6.85
CA ARG A 159 19.74 -3.76 8.04
C ARG A 159 18.83 -4.64 8.89
N GLU A 160 19.06 -4.66 10.19
CA GLU A 160 18.28 -5.44 11.16
C GLU A 160 17.61 -4.53 12.19
N TRP A 161 16.40 -4.92 12.62
CA TRP A 161 15.64 -4.25 13.68
C TRP A 161 14.64 -5.21 14.32
N THR A 162 13.94 -4.74 15.32
CA THR A 162 12.78 -5.44 15.90
C THR A 162 11.51 -4.68 15.54
N ALA A 163 10.49 -5.39 15.02
CA ALA A 163 9.19 -4.81 14.75
C ALA A 163 8.54 -4.28 16.03
N GLU A 164 8.07 -3.04 16.03
CA GLU A 164 7.63 -2.37 17.23
C GLU A 164 6.11 -2.33 17.37
N ARG A 165 5.63 -2.13 18.60
CA ARG A 165 4.19 -1.98 18.90
C ARG A 165 3.52 -0.82 18.15
N ARG A 166 4.26 0.27 17.91
CA ARG A 166 3.75 1.45 17.19
C ARG A 166 3.40 1.14 15.73
N ASP A 167 3.99 0.09 15.17
CA ASP A 167 3.78 -0.31 13.78
C ASP A 167 2.57 -1.24 13.62
N THR A 168 1.89 -1.61 14.74
CA THR A 168 0.74 -2.52 14.69
C THR A 168 -0.56 -1.80 14.36
N ASP A 169 -1.40 -2.46 13.57
CA ASP A 169 -2.78 -2.08 13.33
C ASP A 169 -3.74 -2.61 14.42
N PHE A 170 -5.04 -2.35 14.27
CA PHE A 170 -6.08 -2.83 15.19
C PHE A 170 -6.29 -4.35 15.14
N ASN A 171 -5.79 -5.05 14.11
CA ASN A 171 -5.76 -6.52 14.02
C ASN A 171 -4.58 -7.12 14.79
N ARG A 172 -3.72 -6.29 15.40
CA ARG A 172 -2.49 -6.65 16.11
C ARG A 172 -1.40 -7.25 15.20
N HIS A 173 -1.49 -7.01 13.91
CA HIS A 173 -0.44 -7.30 12.94
C HIS A 173 0.31 -6.01 12.61
N ILE A 174 1.51 -6.15 12.05
CA ILE A 174 2.22 -4.99 11.51
C ILE A 174 1.40 -4.43 10.34
N ASN A 175 1.13 -3.12 10.39
CA ASN A 175 0.42 -2.41 9.33
C ASN A 175 1.22 -2.47 8.02
N ASN A 176 0.51 -2.63 6.89
CA ASN A 176 1.14 -2.72 5.57
C ASN A 176 2.03 -1.51 5.24
N ALA A 177 1.67 -0.31 5.70
CA ALA A 177 2.47 0.89 5.49
C ALA A 177 3.85 0.83 6.19
N ALA A 178 3.98 0.08 7.30
CA ALA A 178 5.25 -0.07 8.00
C ALA A 178 6.30 -0.79 7.15
N TYR A 179 5.90 -1.70 6.26
CA TYR A 179 6.84 -2.36 5.35
C TYR A 179 7.49 -1.38 4.37
N LEU A 180 6.74 -0.36 3.92
CA LEU A 180 7.32 0.73 3.12
C LEU A 180 8.30 1.57 3.95
N VAL A 181 7.94 1.93 5.19
CA VAL A 181 8.85 2.66 6.09
C VAL A 181 10.15 1.87 6.28
N TRP A 182 10.08 0.58 6.56
CA TRP A 182 11.25 -0.27 6.75
C TRP A 182 12.11 -0.40 5.49
N ALA A 183 11.48 -0.44 4.31
CA ALA A 183 12.20 -0.41 3.04
C ALA A 183 12.94 0.93 2.86
N LEU A 184 12.27 2.07 3.07
CA LEU A 184 12.85 3.40 2.97
C LEU A 184 13.97 3.61 3.99
N ASP A 185 13.76 3.20 5.25
CA ASP A 185 14.74 3.30 6.32
C ASP A 185 16.00 2.43 6.07
N SER A 186 15.94 1.41 5.23
CA SER A 186 17.11 0.60 4.88
C SER A 186 17.99 1.22 3.80
N LEU A 187 17.53 2.31 3.17
CA LEU A 187 18.31 3.06 2.17
C LEU A 187 19.36 3.96 2.84
N PRO A 188 20.50 4.21 2.18
CA PRO A 188 21.44 5.23 2.61
C PRO A 188 20.81 6.63 2.51
N ASP A 189 21.12 7.54 3.46
CA ASP A 189 20.65 8.93 3.43
C ASP A 189 20.99 9.61 2.10
N SER A 190 22.19 9.37 1.57
CA SER A 190 22.63 9.91 0.28
C SER A 190 21.76 9.43 -0.90
N TRP A 191 21.11 8.27 -0.79
CA TRP A 191 20.15 7.84 -1.81
C TRP A 191 18.90 8.70 -1.76
N LEU A 192 18.32 8.87 -0.57
CA LEU A 192 17.09 9.65 -0.35
C LEU A 192 17.27 11.15 -0.70
N GLU A 193 18.46 11.70 -0.47
CA GLU A 193 18.79 13.08 -0.81
C GLU A 193 18.89 13.32 -2.32
N ASN A 194 19.32 12.33 -3.09
CA ASN A 194 19.60 12.45 -4.52
C ASN A 194 18.53 11.84 -5.43
N HIS A 195 17.51 11.19 -4.86
CA HIS A 195 16.48 10.51 -5.65
C HIS A 195 15.09 10.85 -5.14
N GLN A 196 14.15 10.90 -6.06
CA GLN A 196 12.73 11.07 -5.81
C GLN A 196 12.00 9.76 -6.10
N LEU A 197 11.17 9.31 -5.16
CA LEU A 197 10.34 8.12 -5.30
C LEU A 197 9.27 8.33 -6.39
N THR A 198 9.19 7.38 -7.34
CA THR A 198 8.24 7.41 -8.47
C THR A 198 7.36 6.19 -8.57
N GLY A 199 7.73 5.08 -7.90
CA GLY A 199 6.92 3.87 -7.87
C GLY A 199 7.11 3.09 -6.57
N ILE A 200 6.04 2.42 -6.13
CA ILE A 200 5.99 1.59 -4.94
C ILE A 200 5.31 0.28 -5.30
N HIS A 201 6.01 -0.84 -5.16
CA HIS A 201 5.50 -2.17 -5.45
C HIS A 201 5.73 -3.05 -4.22
N LEU A 202 4.65 -3.40 -3.54
CA LEU A 202 4.67 -4.20 -2.31
C LEU A 202 3.97 -5.54 -2.55
N HIS A 203 4.63 -6.62 -2.20
CA HIS A 203 4.06 -7.95 -2.24
C HIS A 203 4.13 -8.57 -0.86
N PHE A 204 2.98 -8.75 -0.22
CA PHE A 204 2.86 -9.30 1.12
C PHE A 204 2.77 -10.82 1.07
N ARG A 205 3.59 -11.52 1.85
CA ARG A 205 3.68 -12.98 1.87
C ARG A 205 3.14 -13.59 3.14
N LYS A 206 3.50 -12.99 4.28
CA LYS A 206 3.12 -13.46 5.62
C LYS A 206 3.02 -12.32 6.61
N GLU A 207 2.19 -12.51 7.61
CA GLU A 207 2.00 -11.58 8.73
C GLU A 207 3.30 -11.43 9.54
N THR A 208 3.54 -10.24 10.06
CA THR A 208 4.60 -9.92 11.02
C THR A 208 3.94 -9.36 12.29
N HIS A 209 4.54 -9.63 13.44
CA HIS A 209 4.03 -9.20 14.73
C HIS A 209 5.05 -8.33 15.47
N ALA A 210 4.58 -7.52 16.41
CA ALA A 210 5.48 -6.78 17.29
C ALA A 210 6.36 -7.75 18.09
N GLY A 211 7.67 -7.48 18.14
CA GLY A 211 8.68 -8.34 18.74
C GLY A 211 9.41 -9.25 17.76
N ASP A 212 8.92 -9.41 16.53
CA ASP A 212 9.65 -10.17 15.51
C ASP A 212 10.97 -9.48 15.16
N SER A 213 12.07 -10.25 15.12
CA SER A 213 13.36 -9.77 14.61
C SER A 213 13.33 -9.74 13.10
N MET A 214 13.44 -8.57 12.54
CA MET A 214 13.34 -8.32 11.10
C MET A 214 14.71 -7.98 10.50
N LYS A 215 14.90 -8.32 9.24
CA LYS A 215 16.03 -7.83 8.42
C LYS A 215 15.54 -7.43 7.02
N SER A 216 16.09 -6.35 6.49
CA SER A 216 15.97 -5.98 5.08
C SER A 216 17.23 -6.41 4.34
N LEU A 217 17.05 -7.15 3.24
CA LEU A 217 18.10 -7.38 2.26
C LEU A 217 17.86 -6.39 1.14
N LEU A 218 18.64 -5.31 1.13
CA LEU A 218 18.54 -4.24 0.14
C LEU A 218 19.45 -4.51 -1.05
N PHE A 219 18.87 -4.52 -2.25
CA PHE A 219 19.57 -4.60 -3.52
C PHE A 219 19.34 -3.30 -4.31
N LEU A 220 20.39 -2.81 -4.95
CA LEU A 220 20.38 -1.58 -5.74
C LEU A 220 20.75 -1.88 -7.18
N ARG A 221 19.95 -1.42 -8.15
CA ARG A 221 20.25 -1.51 -9.58
C ARG A 221 19.63 -0.34 -10.33
N ASP A 222 20.46 0.51 -10.92
CA ASP A 222 20.02 1.68 -11.69
C ASP A 222 19.05 2.58 -10.89
N SER A 223 17.83 2.73 -11.39
CA SER A 223 16.75 3.50 -10.75
C SER A 223 15.79 2.65 -9.91
N LEU A 224 16.17 1.42 -9.58
CA LEU A 224 15.36 0.50 -8.79
C LEU A 224 16.07 0.11 -7.50
N THR A 225 15.28 -0.05 -6.44
CA THR A 225 15.73 -0.70 -5.22
C THR A 225 14.78 -1.87 -4.91
N SER A 226 15.33 -3.02 -4.51
CA SER A 226 14.55 -4.17 -4.08
C SER A 226 14.90 -4.50 -2.63
N HIS A 227 13.87 -4.70 -1.82
CA HIS A 227 13.99 -4.97 -0.40
C HIS A 227 13.25 -6.27 -0.07
N HIS A 228 13.99 -7.28 0.36
CA HIS A 228 13.43 -8.51 0.89
C HIS A 228 13.33 -8.36 2.41
N LEU A 229 12.12 -8.20 2.92
CA LEU A 229 11.84 -8.02 4.35
C LEU A 229 11.63 -9.39 4.99
N MET A 230 12.61 -9.82 5.77
CA MET A 230 12.74 -11.19 6.29
C MET A 230 12.54 -11.25 7.80
N HIS A 231 11.94 -12.34 8.29
CA HIS A 231 12.02 -12.78 9.68
C HIS A 231 12.71 -14.16 9.71
N GLY A 232 13.90 -14.22 10.28
CA GLY A 232 14.76 -15.39 10.07
C GLY A 232 15.08 -15.61 8.60
N ASP A 233 14.77 -16.80 8.09
CA ASP A 233 14.93 -17.15 6.67
C ASP A 233 13.62 -17.04 5.87
N GLU A 234 12.56 -16.51 6.48
CA GLU A 234 11.24 -16.43 5.88
C GLU A 234 10.96 -15.03 5.32
N LEU A 235 10.63 -14.96 4.02
CA LEU A 235 10.23 -13.73 3.37
C LEU A 235 8.82 -13.33 3.85
N ARG A 236 8.71 -12.15 4.49
CA ARG A 236 7.45 -11.55 4.96
C ARG A 236 6.83 -10.68 3.90
N ALA A 237 7.64 -9.83 3.29
CA ALA A 237 7.23 -8.98 2.18
C ALA A 237 8.42 -8.68 1.27
N GLU A 238 8.11 -8.33 0.04
CA GLU A 238 9.04 -7.81 -0.94
C GLU A 238 8.57 -6.40 -1.31
N ALA A 239 9.50 -5.44 -1.33
CA ALA A 239 9.26 -4.10 -1.83
C ALA A 239 10.21 -3.82 -3.00
N VAL A 240 9.67 -3.37 -4.13
CA VAL A 240 10.46 -2.79 -5.22
C VAL A 240 10.05 -1.33 -5.32
N LEU A 241 11.03 -0.44 -5.26
CA LEU A 241 10.81 1.01 -5.33
C LEU A 241 11.47 1.56 -6.59
N GLU A 242 10.74 2.43 -7.30
CA GLU A 242 11.24 3.13 -8.49
C GLU A 242 11.64 4.55 -8.13
N TRP A 243 12.73 5.01 -8.73
CA TRP A 243 13.33 6.30 -8.43
C TRP A 243 13.68 7.07 -9.70
N LYS A 244 13.68 8.37 -9.61
CA LYS A 244 14.33 9.26 -10.56
C LYS A 244 15.34 10.15 -9.83
N THR A 245 16.40 10.55 -10.50
CA THR A 245 17.34 11.53 -9.93
C THR A 245 16.59 12.80 -9.56
N ALA A 246 16.83 13.31 -8.35
CA ALA A 246 16.26 14.56 -7.92
C ALA A 246 16.84 15.71 -8.78
N GLU A 247 15.98 16.56 -9.30
CA GLU A 247 16.44 17.80 -9.95
C GLU A 247 17.03 18.70 -8.86
N ILE A 248 18.29 19.07 -9.02
CA ILE A 248 18.94 20.04 -8.13
C ILE A 248 18.24 21.39 -8.36
N ALA A 249 17.48 21.86 -7.36
CA ALA A 249 16.79 23.14 -7.40
C ALA A 249 17.75 24.32 -7.20
#